data_14dc01468f3e491992dea85face562f1
#
_entry.id   14dc01468f3e491992dea85face562f1
#
_cell.length_a   1.000
_cell.length_b   1.000
_cell.length_c   1.000
_cell.angle_alpha   90.00
_cell.angle_beta   90.00
_cell.angle_gamma   90.00
#
_symmetry.space_group_name_H-M   'P 1'
#
loop_
_entity.id
_entity.type
_entity.pdbx_description
1 polymer ?
#
loop_
_entity_poly.entity_id
_entity_poly.type
_entity_poly.pdbx_seq_one_letter_code
_entity_poly.pdbx_strand_id
1 'polypeptide(L)'
;VVFLKIFEKGQETLMSKLDQLLTRISCASSPGVEDLETILSLENPAEIKVLFNFADAVRQKVCGCGILLRGIVEFSNFCRNTCAYCGLNKNNSALPRYRLSMSEILESVARIAASKIKTVVLQSGEDECMDILDLLEVIQTIKERFDMSVTLSLGELNVKDYQLLKKAGADRYLLKIETSDQALYESLHPGMSFENRVACLHDLKQIGFQTGSGNIVGLRGQTLRMIAEDILFFKEEDLDMVGIGPFIPHGETPLKDESCGSALLTLKTLALARIVLKNVHLPATTALGSLKKDFREEALSAGANVLMPNFTPVKYKKLYEIYPNKRCVDEPEGACVSCFTTLAKSLGRTIDYSRGDTLKADKSVI
;
A
#
# COMPACT_ATOMS: atom_id res chain seq x y z
N VAL A 1 -17.16 -2.02 -25.23
CA VAL A 1 -17.95 -2.98 -26.04
C VAL A 1 -17.61 -4.45 -25.68
N VAL A 2 -16.51 -4.72 -24.97
CA VAL A 2 -16.07 -6.10 -24.63
C VAL A 2 -16.65 -6.59 -23.28
N PHE A 3 -17.17 -5.73 -22.43
CA PHE A 3 -17.78 -6.11 -21.14
C PHE A 3 -19.14 -6.84 -21.28
N LEU A 4 -19.83 -6.70 -22.43
CA LEU A 4 -21.14 -7.33 -22.69
C LEU A 4 -21.07 -8.80 -23.10
N LYS A 5 -19.89 -9.35 -23.39
CA LYS A 5 -19.78 -10.74 -23.93
C LYS A 5 -19.57 -11.87 -22.93
N ILE A 6 -19.48 -11.58 -21.63
CA ILE A 6 -19.31 -12.65 -20.60
C ILE A 6 -20.64 -13.24 -20.11
N PHE A 7 -21.79 -12.62 -20.46
CA PHE A 7 -23.12 -13.05 -20.04
C PHE A 7 -23.98 -13.67 -21.13
N GLU A 8 -23.38 -14.11 -22.24
CA GLU A 8 -24.14 -14.80 -23.29
C GLU A 8 -24.12 -16.32 -23.07
N LYS A 9 -25.07 -16.82 -22.28
CA LYS A 9 -26.01 -17.92 -22.61
C LYS A 9 -26.94 -18.19 -21.43
N GLY A 10 -28.18 -17.69 -21.56
CA GLY A 10 -29.35 -18.23 -20.85
C GLY A 10 -29.63 -17.64 -19.49
N GLN A 11 -30.01 -16.41 -19.43
CA GLN A 11 -31.03 -15.72 -18.65
C GLN A 11 -30.77 -14.21 -18.75
N GLU A 12 -31.63 -13.46 -19.39
CA GLU A 12 -31.72 -12.01 -19.24
C GLU A 12 -32.16 -11.70 -17.80
N THR A 13 -31.23 -11.84 -16.85
CA THR A 13 -31.41 -11.29 -15.53
C THR A 13 -31.18 -9.79 -15.66
N LEU A 14 -32.24 -8.98 -15.45
CA LEU A 14 -32.10 -7.51 -15.37
C LEU A 14 -30.95 -7.22 -14.40
N MET A 15 -29.90 -6.54 -14.90
CA MET A 15 -28.78 -6.09 -14.05
C MET A 15 -29.34 -5.28 -12.89
N SER A 16 -28.93 -5.57 -11.66
CA SER A 16 -29.33 -4.81 -10.49
C SER A 16 -28.89 -3.34 -10.63
N LYS A 17 -29.54 -2.42 -9.93
CA LYS A 17 -29.10 -1.01 -9.91
C LYS A 17 -27.65 -0.86 -9.49
N LEU A 18 -27.21 -1.72 -8.57
CA LEU A 18 -25.81 -1.76 -8.11
C LEU A 18 -24.86 -2.23 -9.20
N ASP A 19 -25.20 -3.28 -9.96
CA ASP A 19 -24.36 -3.74 -11.08
C ASP A 19 -24.21 -2.66 -12.17
N GLN A 20 -25.30 -1.94 -12.45
CA GLN A 20 -25.27 -0.81 -13.39
C GLN A 20 -24.35 0.32 -12.89
N LEU A 21 -24.41 0.65 -11.59
CA LEU A 21 -23.56 1.65 -10.96
C LEU A 21 -22.09 1.24 -11.00
N LEU A 22 -21.76 0.02 -10.61
CA LEU A 22 -20.38 -0.50 -10.63
C LEU A 22 -19.82 -0.53 -12.06
N THR A 23 -20.63 -0.93 -13.04
CA THR A 23 -20.25 -0.90 -14.46
C THR A 23 -19.97 0.52 -14.93
N ARG A 24 -20.84 1.48 -14.60
CA ARG A 24 -20.66 2.91 -14.92
C ARG A 24 -19.36 3.45 -14.32
N ILE A 25 -19.11 3.23 -13.03
CA ILE A 25 -17.86 3.63 -12.34
C ILE A 25 -16.64 2.99 -13.04
N SER A 26 -16.72 1.71 -13.35
CA SER A 26 -15.61 0.99 -14.00
C SER A 26 -15.32 1.51 -15.42
N CYS A 27 -16.32 1.96 -16.17
CA CYS A 27 -16.15 2.44 -17.54
C CYS A 27 -15.81 3.93 -17.64
N ALA A 28 -16.07 4.71 -16.58
CA ALA A 28 -15.87 6.14 -16.60
C ALA A 28 -14.38 6.52 -16.66
N SER A 29 -14.03 7.50 -17.48
CA SER A 29 -12.72 8.16 -17.45
C SER A 29 -12.53 8.92 -16.14
N SER A 30 -13.58 9.59 -15.64
CA SER A 30 -13.65 10.22 -14.33
C SER A 30 -15.00 9.88 -13.68
N PRO A 31 -15.05 8.94 -12.73
CA PRO A 31 -16.27 8.64 -11.98
C PRO A 31 -16.67 9.82 -11.09
N GLY A 32 -17.97 10.03 -10.89
CA GLY A 32 -18.47 11.05 -9.96
C GLY A 32 -18.18 10.67 -8.51
N VAL A 33 -17.84 11.67 -7.68
CA VAL A 33 -17.57 11.46 -6.24
C VAL A 33 -18.82 10.90 -5.53
N GLU A 34 -20.02 11.35 -5.91
CA GLU A 34 -21.29 10.90 -5.34
C GLU A 34 -21.57 9.41 -5.62
N ASP A 35 -21.16 8.90 -6.78
CA ASP A 35 -21.25 7.49 -7.11
C ASP A 35 -20.34 6.64 -6.20
N LEU A 36 -19.11 7.12 -5.95
CA LEU A 36 -18.17 6.46 -5.07
C LEU A 36 -18.64 6.49 -3.61
N GLU A 37 -19.13 7.64 -3.15
CA GLU A 37 -19.70 7.81 -1.81
C GLU A 37 -20.88 6.87 -1.59
N THR A 38 -21.78 6.73 -2.59
CA THR A 38 -22.89 5.76 -2.57
C THR A 38 -22.40 4.34 -2.37
N ILE A 39 -21.34 3.90 -3.04
CA ILE A 39 -20.74 2.57 -2.84
C ILE A 39 -20.13 2.43 -1.46
N LEU A 40 -19.44 3.45 -0.96
CA LEU A 40 -18.84 3.43 0.37
C LEU A 40 -19.88 3.38 1.49
N SER A 41 -21.10 3.90 1.26
CA SER A 41 -22.21 3.89 2.21
C SER A 41 -22.96 2.56 2.30
N LEU A 42 -22.69 1.58 1.43
CA LEU A 42 -23.38 0.28 1.45
C LEU A 42 -23.28 -0.40 2.81
N GLU A 43 -24.43 -0.83 3.34
CA GLU A 43 -24.52 -1.58 4.60
C GLU A 43 -25.07 -3.01 4.42
N ASN A 44 -25.81 -3.24 3.33
CA ASN A 44 -26.41 -4.55 3.05
C ASN A 44 -25.30 -5.58 2.70
N PRO A 45 -25.16 -6.68 3.46
CA PRO A 45 -24.13 -7.69 3.22
C PRO A 45 -24.17 -8.32 1.83
N ALA A 46 -25.37 -8.47 1.22
CA ALA A 46 -25.50 -9.01 -0.12
C ALA A 46 -24.94 -8.05 -1.17
N GLU A 47 -25.18 -6.74 -1.04
CA GLU A 47 -24.66 -5.72 -1.93
C GLU A 47 -23.13 -5.57 -1.76
N ILE A 48 -22.63 -5.63 -0.54
CA ILE A 48 -21.19 -5.61 -0.25
C ILE A 48 -20.50 -6.82 -0.91
N LYS A 49 -21.12 -7.99 -0.87
CA LYS A 49 -20.60 -9.17 -1.57
C LYS A 49 -20.57 -8.99 -3.08
N VAL A 50 -21.56 -8.32 -3.69
CA VAL A 50 -21.56 -7.97 -5.11
C VAL A 50 -20.38 -7.05 -5.42
N LEU A 51 -20.16 -6.00 -4.60
CA LEU A 51 -19.01 -5.10 -4.73
C LEU A 51 -17.67 -5.85 -4.72
N PHE A 52 -17.45 -6.74 -3.73
CA PHE A 52 -16.21 -7.48 -3.61
C PHE A 52 -16.00 -8.45 -4.78
N ASN A 53 -17.04 -9.16 -5.21
CA ASN A 53 -16.98 -10.03 -6.37
C ASN A 53 -16.66 -9.27 -7.66
N PHE A 54 -17.24 -8.09 -7.84
CA PHE A 54 -16.96 -7.23 -9.00
C PHE A 54 -15.49 -6.76 -8.99
N ALA A 55 -14.99 -6.31 -7.84
CA ALA A 55 -13.61 -5.88 -7.67
C ALA A 55 -12.62 -7.05 -7.92
N ASP A 56 -12.94 -8.26 -7.43
CA ASP A 56 -12.10 -9.43 -7.66
C ASP A 56 -12.09 -9.84 -9.14
N ALA A 57 -13.22 -9.75 -9.83
CA ALA A 57 -13.29 -9.99 -11.28
C ALA A 57 -12.42 -8.99 -12.07
N VAL A 58 -12.42 -7.69 -11.67
CA VAL A 58 -11.53 -6.69 -12.24
C VAL A 58 -10.07 -7.05 -11.97
N ARG A 59 -9.72 -7.39 -10.72
CA ARG A 59 -8.37 -7.85 -10.34
C ARG A 59 -7.94 -9.05 -11.17
N GLN A 60 -8.79 -10.07 -11.28
CA GLN A 60 -8.47 -11.28 -12.04
C GLN A 60 -8.17 -10.98 -13.50
N LYS A 61 -8.95 -10.10 -14.10
CA LYS A 61 -8.76 -9.69 -15.50
C LYS A 61 -7.45 -8.94 -15.73
N VAL A 62 -7.04 -8.08 -14.79
CA VAL A 62 -5.90 -7.17 -14.96
C VAL A 62 -4.61 -7.73 -14.36
N CYS A 63 -4.70 -8.35 -13.18
CA CYS A 63 -3.54 -8.86 -12.42
C CYS A 63 -3.38 -10.38 -12.52
N GLY A 64 -4.34 -11.12 -13.13
CA GLY A 64 -4.32 -12.59 -13.16
C GLY A 64 -4.56 -13.23 -11.79
N CYS A 65 -4.22 -14.52 -11.66
CA CYS A 65 -4.43 -15.29 -10.42
C CYS A 65 -3.29 -15.16 -9.40
N GLY A 66 -2.18 -14.52 -9.78
CA GLY A 66 -1.00 -14.41 -8.93
C GLY A 66 -1.18 -13.43 -7.75
N ILE A 67 -0.56 -13.77 -6.62
CA ILE A 67 -0.36 -12.86 -5.49
C ILE A 67 1.13 -12.55 -5.44
N LEU A 68 1.49 -11.30 -5.68
CA LEU A 68 2.87 -10.83 -5.61
C LEU A 68 3.37 -10.80 -4.17
N LEU A 69 4.61 -11.23 -3.97
CA LEU A 69 5.29 -11.05 -2.69
C LEU A 69 6.33 -9.92 -2.79
N ARG A 70 6.33 -9.03 -1.80
CA ARG A 70 7.34 -7.98 -1.65
C ARG A 70 7.95 -8.10 -0.25
N GLY A 71 9.22 -8.50 -0.16
CA GLY A 71 9.93 -8.61 1.13
C GLY A 71 10.20 -7.23 1.69
N ILE A 72 9.75 -6.95 2.92
CA ILE A 72 9.98 -5.66 3.56
C ILE A 72 11.12 -5.75 4.57
N VAL A 73 12.00 -4.75 4.57
CA VAL A 73 13.04 -4.50 5.56
C VAL A 73 12.85 -3.11 6.12
N GLU A 74 12.44 -3.03 7.37
CA GLU A 74 12.26 -1.80 8.12
C GLU A 74 13.61 -1.46 8.78
N PHE A 75 14.41 -0.63 8.11
CA PHE A 75 15.83 -0.50 8.47
C PHE A 75 16.15 0.65 9.44
N SER A 76 15.23 1.59 9.66
CA SER A 76 15.35 2.64 10.68
C SER A 76 13.99 3.06 11.20
N ASN A 77 13.84 3.20 12.52
CA ASN A 77 12.64 3.75 13.14
C ASN A 77 12.82 5.19 13.63
N PHE A 78 13.93 5.84 13.29
CA PHE A 78 14.08 7.27 13.51
C PHE A 78 13.16 8.04 12.55
N CYS A 79 12.52 9.09 13.06
CA CYS A 79 11.67 9.95 12.26
C CYS A 79 11.72 11.38 12.82
N ARG A 80 11.85 12.37 11.96
CA ARG A 80 11.83 13.80 12.32
C ARG A 80 10.42 14.36 12.56
N ASN A 81 9.40 13.66 12.06
CA ASN A 81 8.02 14.15 12.02
C ASN A 81 7.25 13.87 13.32
N THR A 82 6.15 14.61 13.49
CA THR A 82 5.23 14.52 14.65
C THR A 82 3.84 14.06 14.25
N CYS A 83 3.73 13.20 13.23
CA CYS A 83 2.44 12.71 12.74
C CYS A 83 1.55 12.20 13.88
N ALA A 84 0.32 12.72 13.93
CA ALA A 84 -0.60 12.52 15.05
C ALA A 84 -1.08 11.07 15.24
N TYR A 85 -0.80 10.16 14.29
CA TYR A 85 -1.25 8.77 14.27
C TYR A 85 -0.10 7.75 14.37
N CYS A 86 1.16 8.17 14.19
CA CYS A 86 2.28 7.26 13.96
C CYS A 86 3.13 7.06 15.22
N GLY A 87 3.32 5.83 15.67
CA GLY A 87 4.15 5.51 16.83
C GLY A 87 5.64 5.84 16.64
N LEU A 88 6.12 6.01 15.37
CA LEU A 88 7.49 6.43 15.12
C LEU A 88 7.71 7.94 15.26
N ASN A 89 6.67 8.73 15.58
CA ASN A 89 6.82 10.18 15.72
C ASN A 89 7.96 10.52 16.68
N LYS A 90 8.63 11.67 16.44
CA LYS A 90 9.82 12.06 17.21
C LYS A 90 9.57 12.29 18.70
N ASN A 91 8.31 12.58 19.07
CA ASN A 91 7.92 12.85 20.44
C ASN A 91 7.72 11.56 21.26
N ASN A 92 7.66 10.37 20.61
CA ASN A 92 7.60 9.11 21.30
C ASN A 92 8.97 8.76 21.91
N SER A 93 9.20 9.18 23.13
CA SER A 93 10.44 8.92 23.91
C SER A 93 10.48 7.52 24.50
N ALA A 94 9.35 6.80 24.54
CA ALA A 94 9.30 5.43 25.05
C ALA A 94 9.83 4.40 24.04
N LEU A 95 9.89 4.75 22.75
CA LEU A 95 10.32 3.84 21.70
C LEU A 95 11.85 3.79 21.58
N PRO A 96 12.51 2.65 21.83
CA PRO A 96 13.93 2.48 21.54
C PRO A 96 14.20 2.65 20.05
N ARG A 97 15.12 3.53 19.70
CA ARG A 97 15.46 3.84 18.32
C ARG A 97 16.58 2.94 17.81
N TYR A 98 16.52 2.58 16.52
CA TYR A 98 17.53 1.77 15.85
C TYR A 98 17.74 2.19 14.40
N ARG A 99 18.91 1.86 13.88
CA ARG A 99 19.25 1.79 12.45
C ARG A 99 19.96 0.47 12.20
N LEU A 100 19.61 -0.21 11.12
CA LEU A 100 20.38 -1.36 10.65
C LEU A 100 21.66 -0.86 9.96
N SER A 101 22.74 -1.60 10.14
CA SER A 101 23.92 -1.42 9.32
C SER A 101 23.67 -1.89 7.89
N MET A 102 24.51 -1.47 6.95
CA MET A 102 24.45 -1.93 5.55
C MET A 102 24.51 -3.46 5.47
N SER A 103 25.37 -4.11 6.28
CA SER A 103 25.47 -5.56 6.30
C SER A 103 24.16 -6.23 6.77
N GLU A 104 23.50 -5.72 7.83
CA GLU A 104 22.22 -6.25 8.31
C GLU A 104 21.11 -6.09 7.26
N ILE A 105 21.10 -4.98 6.50
CA ILE A 105 20.17 -4.78 5.38
C ILE A 105 20.43 -5.83 4.29
N LEU A 106 21.69 -5.97 3.84
CA LEU A 106 22.05 -6.91 2.77
C LEU A 106 21.84 -8.38 3.17
N GLU A 107 22.05 -8.74 4.44
CA GLU A 107 21.70 -10.06 4.94
C GLU A 107 20.19 -10.32 4.88
N SER A 108 19.38 -9.33 5.24
CA SER A 108 17.91 -9.44 5.12
C SER A 108 17.48 -9.58 3.67
N VAL A 109 18.12 -8.84 2.75
CA VAL A 109 17.90 -8.97 1.30
C VAL A 109 18.30 -10.37 0.80
N ALA A 110 19.41 -10.92 1.27
CA ALA A 110 19.81 -12.28 0.91
C ALA A 110 18.76 -13.34 1.31
N ARG A 111 18.11 -13.17 2.49
CA ARG A 111 17.00 -14.05 2.91
C ARG A 111 15.77 -13.87 2.04
N ILE A 112 15.46 -12.64 1.59
CA ILE A 112 14.38 -12.36 0.63
C ILE A 112 14.66 -13.10 -0.69
N ALA A 113 15.88 -12.97 -1.22
CA ALA A 113 16.30 -13.64 -2.45
C ALA A 113 16.25 -15.17 -2.32
N ALA A 114 16.71 -15.74 -1.20
CA ALA A 114 16.62 -17.18 -0.90
C ALA A 114 15.16 -17.69 -0.87
N SER A 115 14.19 -16.82 -0.54
CA SER A 115 12.76 -17.10 -0.60
C SER A 115 12.18 -16.95 -2.03
N LYS A 116 13.02 -16.73 -3.04
CA LYS A 116 12.67 -16.51 -4.47
C LYS A 116 11.86 -15.22 -4.71
N ILE A 117 11.73 -14.35 -3.75
CA ILE A 117 11.04 -13.06 -3.89
C ILE A 117 11.95 -12.11 -4.66
N LYS A 118 11.41 -11.45 -5.67
CA LYS A 118 12.15 -10.58 -6.61
C LYS A 118 11.98 -9.08 -6.33
N THR A 119 11.36 -8.72 -5.21
CA THR A 119 11.19 -7.32 -4.80
C THR A 119 11.52 -7.15 -3.33
N VAL A 120 12.38 -6.18 -3.02
CA VAL A 120 12.60 -5.68 -1.66
C VAL A 120 11.94 -4.33 -1.49
N VAL A 121 11.35 -4.09 -0.32
CA VAL A 121 10.90 -2.78 0.14
C VAL A 121 11.81 -2.36 1.29
N LEU A 122 12.59 -1.30 1.08
CA LEU A 122 13.40 -0.67 2.12
C LEU A 122 12.59 0.48 2.72
N GLN A 123 12.22 0.34 3.98
CA GLN A 123 11.35 1.29 4.67
C GLN A 123 12.00 1.85 5.93
N SER A 124 11.82 3.16 6.16
CA SER A 124 12.22 3.84 7.39
C SER A 124 11.19 4.90 7.79
N GLY A 125 11.37 5.51 8.95
CA GLY A 125 10.85 6.85 9.18
C GLY A 125 11.63 7.88 8.34
N GLU A 126 11.24 9.15 8.39
CA GLU A 126 12.04 10.22 7.80
C GLU A 126 13.25 10.50 8.71
N ASP A 127 14.33 9.77 8.46
CA ASP A 127 15.54 9.75 9.26
C ASP A 127 16.56 10.77 8.72
N GLU A 128 16.71 11.91 9.41
CA GLU A 128 17.61 12.99 9.00
C GLU A 128 19.11 12.63 9.05
N CYS A 129 19.46 11.58 9.82
CA CYS A 129 20.84 11.13 9.96
C CYS A 129 21.14 9.89 9.08
N MET A 130 20.24 9.55 8.16
CA MET A 130 20.50 8.53 7.16
C MET A 130 21.54 9.04 6.16
N ASP A 131 22.67 8.33 6.04
CA ASP A 131 23.62 8.64 4.99
C ASP A 131 23.08 8.16 3.65
N ILE A 132 22.85 9.12 2.74
CA ILE A 132 22.36 8.82 1.40
C ILE A 132 23.38 7.96 0.63
N LEU A 133 24.68 8.15 0.83
CA LEU A 133 25.75 7.42 0.13
C LEU A 133 25.72 5.93 0.51
N ASP A 134 25.57 5.62 1.79
CA ASP A 134 25.39 4.23 2.27
C ASP A 134 24.18 3.58 1.59
N LEU A 135 23.08 4.30 1.47
CA LEU A 135 21.87 3.78 0.83
C LEU A 135 22.06 3.56 -0.67
N LEU A 136 22.81 4.45 -1.36
CA LEU A 136 23.15 4.27 -2.77
C LEU A 136 23.96 2.97 -2.97
N GLU A 137 24.97 2.71 -2.10
CA GLU A 137 25.78 1.50 -2.15
C GLU A 137 24.94 0.24 -1.89
N VAL A 138 24.02 0.29 -0.91
CA VAL A 138 23.07 -0.80 -0.65
C VAL A 138 22.23 -1.09 -1.89
N ILE A 139 21.65 -0.07 -2.53
CA ILE A 139 20.81 -0.24 -3.73
C ILE A 139 21.62 -0.84 -4.88
N GLN A 140 22.80 -0.32 -5.17
CA GLN A 140 23.68 -0.85 -6.21
C GLN A 140 24.05 -2.30 -5.95
N THR A 141 24.43 -2.63 -4.72
CA THR A 141 24.73 -4.02 -4.32
C THR A 141 23.53 -4.94 -4.51
N ILE A 142 22.31 -4.48 -4.19
CA ILE A 142 21.08 -5.27 -4.41
C ILE A 142 20.87 -5.54 -5.91
N LYS A 143 21.06 -4.55 -6.75
CA LYS A 143 20.90 -4.68 -8.21
C LYS A 143 21.94 -5.64 -8.80
N GLU A 144 23.20 -5.52 -8.40
CA GLU A 144 24.30 -6.31 -8.93
C GLU A 144 24.27 -7.77 -8.46
N ARG A 145 24.01 -7.99 -7.15
CA ARG A 145 24.16 -9.33 -6.56
C ARG A 145 22.89 -10.17 -6.57
N PHE A 146 21.71 -9.54 -6.53
CA PHE A 146 20.45 -10.25 -6.32
C PHE A 146 19.44 -10.09 -7.46
N ASP A 147 19.67 -9.18 -8.41
CA ASP A 147 18.74 -8.88 -9.52
C ASP A 147 17.30 -8.66 -9.03
N MET A 148 17.14 -7.80 -8.04
CA MET A 148 15.84 -7.52 -7.43
C MET A 148 15.33 -6.13 -7.80
N SER A 149 14.01 -5.97 -7.80
CA SER A 149 13.39 -4.65 -7.78
C SER A 149 13.49 -4.05 -6.39
N VAL A 150 13.90 -2.78 -6.31
CA VAL A 150 14.02 -2.01 -5.08
C VAL A 150 12.90 -0.99 -4.99
N THR A 151 12.07 -1.11 -3.97
CA THR A 151 11.05 -0.12 -3.59
C THR A 151 11.55 0.63 -2.36
N LEU A 152 11.50 1.94 -2.38
CA LEU A 152 11.86 2.81 -1.26
C LEU A 152 10.61 3.40 -0.59
N SER A 153 10.64 3.53 0.73
CA SER A 153 9.62 4.23 1.52
C SER A 153 10.32 4.96 2.67
N LEU A 154 10.81 6.17 2.37
CA LEU A 154 11.73 6.93 3.22
C LEU A 154 11.15 8.30 3.63
N GLY A 155 9.89 8.59 3.27
CA GLY A 155 9.27 9.89 3.44
C GLY A 155 9.68 10.91 2.39
N GLU A 156 9.67 12.19 2.75
CA GLU A 156 9.99 13.31 1.85
C GLU A 156 11.49 13.55 1.79
N LEU A 157 12.02 13.58 0.57
CA LEU A 157 13.41 13.94 0.30
C LEU A 157 13.44 15.10 -0.71
N ASN A 158 14.60 15.71 -0.90
CA ASN A 158 14.78 16.68 -1.97
C ASN A 158 14.94 15.98 -3.33
N VAL A 159 14.70 16.73 -4.40
CA VAL A 159 14.73 16.23 -5.78
C VAL A 159 16.08 15.59 -6.15
N LYS A 160 17.20 16.15 -5.66
CA LYS A 160 18.54 15.62 -5.95
C LYS A 160 18.72 14.23 -5.35
N ASP A 161 18.25 14.00 -4.12
CA ASP A 161 18.33 12.71 -3.47
C ASP A 161 17.45 11.68 -4.19
N TYR A 162 16.23 12.05 -4.62
CA TYR A 162 15.42 11.19 -5.48
C TYR A 162 16.14 10.79 -6.77
N GLN A 163 16.80 11.76 -7.44
CA GLN A 163 17.57 11.49 -8.66
C GLN A 163 18.76 10.55 -8.41
N LEU A 164 19.49 10.73 -7.31
CA LEU A 164 20.60 9.84 -6.92
C LEU A 164 20.10 8.42 -6.66
N LEU A 165 19.03 8.26 -5.89
CA LEU A 165 18.42 6.96 -5.60
C LEU A 165 17.94 6.25 -6.88
N LYS A 166 17.32 6.99 -7.81
CA LYS A 166 16.91 6.46 -9.11
C LYS A 166 18.10 6.00 -9.93
N LYS A 167 19.16 6.83 -9.99
CA LYS A 167 20.41 6.51 -10.70
C LYS A 167 21.11 5.29 -10.12
N ALA A 168 21.04 5.08 -8.80
CA ALA A 168 21.59 3.89 -8.14
C ALA A 168 20.80 2.61 -8.47
N GLY A 169 19.61 2.71 -9.08
CA GLY A 169 18.82 1.58 -9.54
C GLY A 169 17.53 1.33 -8.76
N ALA A 170 17.10 2.25 -7.90
CA ALA A 170 15.79 2.13 -7.25
C ALA A 170 14.67 2.20 -8.30
N ASP A 171 13.75 1.23 -8.25
CA ASP A 171 12.69 1.08 -9.25
C ASP A 171 11.42 1.82 -8.85
N ARG A 172 11.04 1.79 -7.56
CA ARG A 172 9.76 2.27 -7.03
C ARG A 172 9.95 3.13 -5.80
N TYR A 173 9.02 4.05 -5.60
CA TYR A 173 8.96 4.84 -4.39
C TYR A 173 7.52 4.89 -3.85
N LEU A 174 7.34 4.63 -2.56
CA LEU A 174 6.07 4.72 -1.85
C LEU A 174 6.09 5.94 -0.92
N LEU A 175 5.24 6.91 -1.21
CA LEU A 175 5.04 8.10 -0.40
C LEU A 175 3.54 8.32 -0.18
N LYS A 176 3.02 7.92 0.99
CA LYS A 176 1.59 7.97 1.26
C LYS A 176 1.14 9.40 1.53
N ILE A 177 0.04 9.79 0.89
CA ILE A 177 -0.66 11.06 1.16
C ILE A 177 -1.49 11.00 2.46
N GLU A 178 -1.93 9.82 2.86
CA GLU A 178 -2.81 9.46 3.98
C GLU A 178 -4.24 10.00 3.86
N THR A 179 -4.44 11.19 3.32
CA THR A 179 -5.71 11.76 2.86
C THR A 179 -5.42 12.86 1.84
N SER A 180 -6.28 13.01 0.85
CA SER A 180 -6.22 14.10 -0.14
C SER A 180 -6.93 15.37 0.31
N ASP A 181 -7.64 15.34 1.45
CA ASP A 181 -8.18 16.53 2.07
C ASP A 181 -7.06 17.30 2.79
N GLN A 182 -6.77 18.52 2.31
CA GLN A 182 -5.67 19.34 2.80
C GLN A 182 -5.83 19.67 4.29
N ALA A 183 -7.02 20.05 4.74
CA ALA A 183 -7.24 20.44 6.14
C ALA A 183 -7.04 19.25 7.09
N LEU A 184 -7.53 18.07 6.70
CA LEU A 184 -7.32 16.84 7.46
C LEU A 184 -5.83 16.45 7.42
N TYR A 185 -5.15 16.52 6.27
CA TYR A 185 -3.71 16.24 6.14
C TYR A 185 -2.90 17.10 7.11
N GLU A 186 -3.08 18.42 7.11
CA GLU A 186 -2.34 19.35 7.95
C GLU A 186 -2.59 19.12 9.45
N SER A 187 -3.81 18.73 9.82
CA SER A 187 -4.13 18.35 11.20
C SER A 187 -3.42 17.08 11.67
N LEU A 188 -3.15 16.16 10.77
CA LEU A 188 -2.47 14.87 11.03
C LEU A 188 -0.95 14.99 10.99
N HIS A 189 -0.42 15.99 10.29
CA HIS A 189 1.01 16.16 10.03
C HIS A 189 1.52 17.55 10.46
N PRO A 190 1.53 17.86 11.76
CA PRO A 190 1.99 19.16 12.26
C PRO A 190 3.39 19.51 11.74
N GLY A 191 3.51 20.67 11.08
CA GLY A 191 4.77 21.16 10.53
C GLY A 191 5.14 20.63 9.15
N MET A 192 4.27 19.84 8.51
CA MET A 192 4.41 19.42 7.10
C MET A 192 3.40 20.15 6.23
N SER A 193 3.69 20.30 4.94
CA SER A 193 2.80 20.91 3.94
C SER A 193 2.19 19.86 3.04
N PHE A 194 0.88 19.97 2.79
CA PHE A 194 0.15 19.14 1.83
C PHE A 194 0.72 19.35 0.42
N GLU A 195 0.95 20.61 0.03
CA GLU A 195 1.48 20.97 -1.28
C GLU A 195 2.87 20.37 -1.51
N ASN A 196 3.74 20.38 -0.47
CA ASN A 196 5.05 19.75 -0.57
C ASN A 196 4.95 18.23 -0.74
N ARG A 197 4.01 17.58 -0.05
CA ARG A 197 3.75 16.13 -0.20
C ARG A 197 3.33 15.81 -1.63
N VAL A 198 2.42 16.58 -2.22
CA VAL A 198 1.98 16.43 -3.61
C VAL A 198 3.13 16.73 -4.59
N ALA A 199 3.90 17.79 -4.35
CA ALA A 199 5.07 18.11 -5.17
C ALA A 199 6.10 16.95 -5.18
N CYS A 200 6.38 16.34 -4.02
CA CYS A 200 7.23 15.14 -3.95
C CYS A 200 6.69 13.97 -4.80
N LEU A 201 5.38 13.74 -4.81
CA LEU A 201 4.78 12.70 -5.69
C LEU A 201 5.00 13.02 -7.16
N HIS A 202 4.83 14.28 -7.57
CA HIS A 202 5.09 14.71 -8.94
C HIS A 202 6.57 14.56 -9.33
N ASP A 203 7.49 14.97 -8.46
CA ASP A 203 8.94 14.83 -8.68
C ASP A 203 9.33 13.35 -8.87
N LEU A 204 8.82 12.45 -8.03
CA LEU A 204 9.05 11.01 -8.15
C LEU A 204 8.60 10.47 -9.51
N LYS A 205 7.44 10.90 -10.00
CA LYS A 205 6.93 10.50 -11.33
C LYS A 205 7.79 11.07 -12.45
N GLN A 206 8.17 12.35 -12.38
CA GLN A 206 9.00 13.00 -13.40
C GLN A 206 10.40 12.38 -13.49
N ILE A 207 10.97 11.94 -12.36
CA ILE A 207 12.26 11.23 -12.30
C ILE A 207 12.13 9.80 -12.86
N GLY A 208 10.90 9.27 -13.01
CA GLY A 208 10.61 7.97 -13.61
C GLY A 208 10.56 6.82 -12.61
N PHE A 209 10.24 7.07 -11.35
CA PHE A 209 9.87 6.00 -10.43
C PHE A 209 8.48 5.44 -10.77
N GLN A 210 8.30 4.13 -10.58
CA GLN A 210 6.95 3.59 -10.36
C GLN A 210 6.48 4.12 -9.01
N THR A 211 5.54 5.07 -9.05
CA THR A 211 5.17 5.85 -7.86
C THR A 211 3.96 5.26 -7.17
N GLY A 212 4.06 5.13 -5.85
CA GLY A 212 2.96 4.67 -5.01
C GLY A 212 2.57 5.69 -3.95
N SER A 213 1.30 5.68 -3.58
CA SER A 213 0.76 6.43 -2.45
C SER A 213 -0.28 5.59 -1.69
N GLY A 214 -1.19 6.23 -0.98
CA GLY A 214 -2.26 5.55 -0.26
C GLY A 214 -2.85 6.40 0.85
N ASN A 215 -3.87 5.84 1.50
CA ASN A 215 -4.56 6.54 2.58
C ASN A 215 -4.72 5.68 3.84
N ILE A 216 -5.15 6.35 4.90
CA ILE A 216 -5.63 5.73 6.14
C ILE A 216 -7.14 5.91 6.19
N VAL A 217 -7.88 4.84 6.46
CA VAL A 217 -9.35 4.83 6.54
C VAL A 217 -9.81 4.82 7.99
N GLY A 218 -10.71 5.73 8.35
CA GLY A 218 -11.28 5.84 9.68
C GLY A 218 -10.54 6.81 10.59
N LEU A 219 -9.92 7.83 10.03
CA LEU A 219 -9.33 8.96 10.76
C LEU A 219 -10.43 9.82 11.39
N ARG A 220 -10.11 10.47 12.52
CA ARG A 220 -11.00 11.43 13.15
C ARG A 220 -11.38 12.55 12.17
N GLY A 221 -12.68 12.77 11.99
CA GLY A 221 -13.21 13.79 11.08
C GLY A 221 -13.28 13.39 9.60
N GLN A 222 -12.76 12.23 9.23
CA GLN A 222 -12.81 11.73 7.85
C GLN A 222 -14.23 11.33 7.46
N THR A 223 -14.74 11.83 6.35
CA THR A 223 -16.05 11.48 5.79
C THR A 223 -15.93 10.46 4.64
N LEU A 224 -17.05 9.84 4.25
CA LEU A 224 -17.08 8.95 3.08
C LEU A 224 -16.73 9.70 1.79
N ARG A 225 -17.10 10.98 1.70
CA ARG A 225 -16.74 11.85 0.58
C ARG A 225 -15.23 12.06 0.48
N MET A 226 -14.54 12.35 1.58
CA MET A 226 -13.07 12.47 1.61
C MET A 226 -12.39 11.17 1.15
N ILE A 227 -12.90 10.00 1.57
CA ILE A 227 -12.37 8.70 1.11
C ILE A 227 -12.63 8.50 -0.40
N ALA A 228 -13.77 8.94 -0.91
CA ALA A 228 -14.06 8.90 -2.34
C ALA A 228 -13.11 9.82 -3.13
N GLU A 229 -12.85 11.02 -2.62
CA GLU A 229 -11.90 11.99 -3.17
C GLU A 229 -10.46 11.45 -3.14
N ASP A 230 -10.05 10.74 -2.07
CA ASP A 230 -8.76 10.03 -2.02
C ASP A 230 -8.59 9.06 -3.22
N ILE A 231 -9.64 8.30 -3.55
CA ILE A 231 -9.60 7.35 -4.69
C ILE A 231 -9.48 8.09 -6.02
N LEU A 232 -10.17 9.23 -6.17
CA LEU A 232 -10.07 10.07 -7.37
C LEU A 232 -8.67 10.69 -7.49
N PHE A 233 -8.12 11.19 -6.39
CA PHE A 233 -6.73 11.67 -6.31
C PHE A 233 -5.74 10.60 -6.78
N PHE A 234 -5.86 9.35 -6.31
CA PHE A 234 -4.97 8.26 -6.76
C PHE A 234 -5.08 8.01 -8.27
N LYS A 235 -6.26 8.21 -8.85
CA LYS A 235 -6.48 8.08 -10.28
C LYS A 235 -5.87 9.24 -11.07
N GLU A 236 -6.05 10.47 -10.61
CA GLU A 236 -5.50 11.69 -11.22
C GLU A 236 -3.96 11.65 -11.18
N GLU A 237 -3.42 11.23 -10.04
CA GLU A 237 -1.98 11.03 -9.88
C GLU A 237 -1.44 9.84 -10.67
N ASP A 238 -2.27 9.09 -11.36
CA ASP A 238 -1.87 7.93 -12.18
C ASP A 238 -0.84 7.04 -11.45
N LEU A 239 -1.17 6.61 -10.22
CA LEU A 239 -0.27 5.85 -9.34
C LEU A 239 -0.10 4.41 -9.81
N ASP A 240 1.06 3.80 -9.52
CA ASP A 240 1.36 2.39 -9.82
C ASP A 240 1.05 1.44 -8.66
N MET A 241 1.03 1.98 -7.44
CA MET A 241 0.77 1.25 -6.20
C MET A 241 -0.10 2.10 -5.27
N VAL A 242 -1.08 1.48 -4.60
CA VAL A 242 -1.92 2.20 -3.63
C VAL A 242 -2.12 1.37 -2.37
N GLY A 243 -1.59 1.86 -1.25
CA GLY A 243 -1.69 1.22 0.07
C GLY A 243 -2.85 1.76 0.89
N ILE A 244 -3.92 0.99 1.04
CA ILE A 244 -5.12 1.35 1.82
C ILE A 244 -5.12 0.56 3.12
N GLY A 245 -5.16 1.25 4.26
CA GLY A 245 -5.15 0.59 5.57
C GLY A 245 -6.08 1.27 6.56
N PRO A 246 -6.60 0.53 7.56
CA PRO A 246 -7.38 1.13 8.63
C PRO A 246 -6.50 1.97 9.55
N PHE A 247 -7.08 3.02 10.13
CA PHE A 247 -6.48 3.70 11.26
C PHE A 247 -6.40 2.75 12.47
N ILE A 248 -5.26 2.71 13.13
CA ILE A 248 -5.05 1.97 14.39
C ILE A 248 -4.41 2.95 15.37
N PRO A 249 -5.09 3.33 16.46
CA PRO A 249 -4.56 4.29 17.42
C PRO A 249 -3.31 3.73 18.13
N HIS A 250 -2.32 4.58 18.34
CA HIS A 250 -1.10 4.27 19.08
C HIS A 250 -1.05 5.07 20.39
N GLY A 251 -0.71 4.41 21.50
CA GLY A 251 -0.74 4.99 22.85
C GLY A 251 0.11 6.26 23.04
N GLU A 252 1.20 6.38 22.29
CA GLU A 252 2.13 7.51 22.34
C GLU A 252 1.85 8.56 21.25
N THR A 253 0.58 8.72 20.85
CA THR A 253 0.18 9.69 19.82
C THR A 253 -0.99 10.55 20.27
N PRO A 254 -1.19 11.74 19.67
CA PRO A 254 -2.35 12.58 19.95
C PRO A 254 -3.70 11.89 19.73
N LEU A 255 -3.77 10.92 18.81
CA LEU A 255 -5.01 10.18 18.46
C LEU A 255 -5.16 8.86 19.24
N LYS A 256 -4.49 8.69 20.38
CA LYS A 256 -4.48 7.45 21.18
C LYS A 256 -5.85 6.99 21.68
N ASP A 257 -6.74 7.92 21.94
CA ASP A 257 -8.07 7.66 22.50
C ASP A 257 -9.16 7.51 21.42
N GLU A 258 -8.78 7.61 20.13
CA GLU A 258 -9.72 7.43 19.03
C GLU A 258 -9.99 5.96 18.75
N SER A 259 -11.14 5.68 18.14
CA SER A 259 -11.51 4.32 17.74
C SER A 259 -10.70 3.85 16.54
N CYS A 260 -10.43 2.53 16.47
CA CYS A 260 -9.87 1.93 15.25
C CYS A 260 -10.77 2.18 14.04
N GLY A 261 -10.17 2.40 12.88
CA GLY A 261 -10.88 2.44 11.61
C GLY A 261 -11.60 1.12 11.30
N SER A 262 -12.73 1.23 10.62
CA SER A 262 -13.56 0.07 10.25
C SER A 262 -12.86 -0.82 9.23
N ALA A 263 -12.69 -2.10 9.56
CA ALA A 263 -12.21 -3.10 8.60
C ALA A 263 -13.10 -3.15 7.36
N LEU A 264 -14.43 -3.14 7.54
CA LEU A 264 -15.39 -3.21 6.45
C LEU A 264 -15.29 -1.98 5.53
N LEU A 265 -15.20 -0.78 6.08
CA LEU A 265 -15.03 0.43 5.28
C LEU A 265 -13.69 0.40 4.52
N THR A 266 -12.61 -0.07 5.16
CA THR A 266 -11.30 -0.23 4.50
C THR A 266 -11.38 -1.22 3.34
N LEU A 267 -12.09 -2.35 3.51
CA LEU A 267 -12.29 -3.33 2.44
C LEU A 267 -13.15 -2.78 1.30
N LYS A 268 -14.21 -2.01 1.61
CA LYS A 268 -15.02 -1.31 0.57
C LYS A 268 -14.17 -0.30 -0.19
N THR A 269 -13.34 0.47 0.50
CA THR A 269 -12.41 1.44 -0.11
C THR A 269 -11.41 0.72 -1.05
N LEU A 270 -10.84 -0.40 -0.61
CA LEU A 270 -9.92 -1.20 -1.42
C LEU A 270 -10.61 -1.77 -2.67
N ALA A 271 -11.82 -2.32 -2.51
CA ALA A 271 -12.60 -2.85 -3.63
C ALA A 271 -12.94 -1.76 -4.64
N LEU A 272 -13.39 -0.60 -4.17
CA LEU A 272 -13.71 0.53 -5.02
C LEU A 272 -12.47 1.09 -5.73
N ALA A 273 -11.33 1.19 -5.02
CA ALA A 273 -10.06 1.56 -5.61
C ALA A 273 -9.65 0.58 -6.73
N ARG A 274 -9.83 -0.74 -6.57
CA ARG A 274 -9.59 -1.73 -7.63
C ARG A 274 -10.46 -1.46 -8.87
N ILE A 275 -11.72 -1.13 -8.68
CA ILE A 275 -12.68 -0.88 -9.78
C ILE A 275 -12.30 0.40 -10.55
N VAL A 276 -11.93 1.46 -9.82
CA VAL A 276 -11.61 2.78 -10.40
C VAL A 276 -10.23 2.80 -11.05
N LEU A 277 -9.22 2.25 -10.37
CA LEU A 277 -7.81 2.35 -10.77
C LEU A 277 -7.36 1.19 -11.67
N LYS A 278 -8.02 0.03 -11.60
CA LYS A 278 -7.76 -1.20 -12.37
C LYS A 278 -6.32 -1.71 -12.28
N ASN A 279 -5.41 -1.10 -13.03
CA ASN A 279 -4.03 -1.54 -13.29
C ASN A 279 -3.01 -1.01 -12.25
N VAL A 280 -3.37 -1.00 -10.98
CA VAL A 280 -2.47 -0.67 -9.86
C VAL A 280 -2.22 -1.88 -8.99
N HIS A 281 -1.10 -1.90 -8.28
CA HIS A 281 -0.85 -2.90 -7.25
C HIS A 281 -1.47 -2.46 -5.92
N LEU A 282 -2.36 -3.31 -5.37
CA LEU A 282 -3.04 -3.08 -4.09
C LEU A 282 -2.60 -4.14 -3.07
N PRO A 283 -1.87 -3.77 -2.01
CA PRO A 283 -1.50 -4.71 -0.96
C PRO A 283 -2.70 -4.99 -0.03
N ALA A 284 -2.82 -6.25 0.40
CA ALA A 284 -3.51 -6.58 1.63
C ALA A 284 -2.60 -6.17 2.79
N THR A 285 -2.82 -4.97 3.33
CA THR A 285 -1.89 -4.29 4.23
C THR A 285 -1.71 -5.03 5.56
N THR A 286 -0.54 -4.89 6.18
CA THR A 286 -0.27 -5.42 7.51
C THR A 286 -1.24 -4.85 8.55
N ALA A 287 -1.70 -3.60 8.37
CA ALA A 287 -2.68 -2.97 9.25
C ALA A 287 -4.02 -3.74 9.27
N LEU A 288 -4.53 -4.19 8.10
CA LEU A 288 -5.70 -5.07 8.05
C LEU A 288 -5.47 -6.41 8.77
N GLY A 289 -4.24 -6.93 8.72
CA GLY A 289 -3.86 -8.13 9.47
C GLY A 289 -3.74 -7.90 10.98
N SER A 290 -3.52 -6.66 11.43
CA SER A 290 -3.23 -6.30 12.82
C SER A 290 -4.46 -5.84 13.62
N LEU A 291 -5.64 -5.83 13.01
CA LEU A 291 -6.91 -5.64 13.71
C LEU A 291 -7.24 -6.85 14.61
N LYS A 292 -8.35 -6.80 15.36
CA LYS A 292 -8.81 -7.92 16.22
C LYS A 292 -8.87 -9.26 15.47
N LYS A 293 -9.23 -9.23 14.18
CA LYS A 293 -9.20 -10.36 13.23
C LYS A 293 -8.24 -10.00 12.08
N ASP A 294 -7.60 -10.99 11.49
CA ASP A 294 -6.83 -10.84 10.25
C ASP A 294 -7.78 -10.75 9.05
N PHE A 295 -7.83 -9.60 8.41
CA PHE A 295 -8.68 -9.32 7.24
C PHE A 295 -7.94 -9.37 5.90
N ARG A 296 -6.71 -9.90 5.86
CA ARG A 296 -5.94 -9.97 4.60
C ARG A 296 -6.53 -10.94 3.59
N GLU A 297 -7.20 -11.99 4.05
CA GLU A 297 -7.94 -12.92 3.18
C GLU A 297 -9.08 -12.22 2.48
N GLU A 298 -9.90 -11.48 3.22
CA GLU A 298 -11.00 -10.70 2.69
C GLU A 298 -10.49 -9.60 1.73
N ALA A 299 -9.36 -8.96 2.04
CA ALA A 299 -8.74 -7.97 1.17
C ALA A 299 -8.29 -8.59 -0.17
N LEU A 300 -7.70 -9.79 -0.15
CA LEU A 300 -7.33 -10.53 -1.36
C LEU A 300 -8.56 -10.92 -2.18
N SER A 301 -9.68 -11.22 -1.54
CA SER A 301 -10.97 -11.52 -2.18
C SER A 301 -11.71 -10.25 -2.64
N ALA A 302 -11.33 -9.07 -2.14
CA ALA A 302 -11.90 -7.78 -2.50
C ALA A 302 -11.03 -6.98 -3.48
N GLY A 303 -10.06 -7.61 -4.15
CA GLY A 303 -9.28 -6.96 -5.23
C GLY A 303 -7.80 -6.71 -4.93
N ALA A 304 -7.27 -7.03 -3.74
CA ALA A 304 -5.84 -6.97 -3.47
C ALA A 304 -5.07 -8.05 -4.24
N ASN A 305 -3.80 -7.75 -4.54
CA ASN A 305 -2.94 -8.66 -5.30
C ASN A 305 -1.48 -8.70 -4.77
N VAL A 306 -1.18 -8.08 -3.64
CA VAL A 306 0.17 -8.05 -3.06
C VAL A 306 0.12 -8.41 -1.58
N LEU A 307 1.10 -9.20 -1.11
CA LEU A 307 1.39 -9.46 0.30
C LEU A 307 2.84 -9.08 0.61
N MET A 308 3.08 -8.61 1.84
CA MET A 308 4.38 -8.08 2.24
C MET A 308 4.93 -8.86 3.46
N PRO A 309 5.68 -9.96 3.23
CA PRO A 309 6.37 -10.66 4.32
C PRO A 309 7.50 -9.79 4.89
N ASN A 310 7.61 -9.75 6.23
CA ASN A 310 8.60 -8.95 6.94
C ASN A 310 9.90 -9.73 7.16
N PHE A 311 11.01 -9.20 6.62
CA PHE A 311 12.36 -9.73 6.72
C PHE A 311 13.29 -8.88 7.60
N THR A 312 12.78 -7.87 8.29
CA THR A 312 13.52 -7.15 9.32
C THR A 312 14.04 -8.14 10.37
N PRO A 313 15.29 -8.05 10.84
CA PRO A 313 15.78 -8.93 11.89
C PRO A 313 14.88 -8.90 13.13
N VAL A 314 14.58 -10.08 13.71
CA VAL A 314 13.57 -10.27 14.77
C VAL A 314 13.74 -9.26 15.92
N LYS A 315 14.99 -9.01 16.32
CA LYS A 315 15.31 -8.07 17.41
C LYS A 315 14.81 -6.64 17.19
N TYR A 316 14.55 -6.25 15.92
CA TYR A 316 14.10 -4.90 15.57
C TYR A 316 12.61 -4.82 15.16
N LYS A 317 11.98 -5.95 14.78
CA LYS A 317 10.59 -5.94 14.29
C LYS A 317 9.60 -5.26 15.24
N LYS A 318 9.73 -5.50 16.55
CA LYS A 318 8.89 -4.87 17.59
C LYS A 318 9.15 -3.37 17.71
N LEU A 319 10.36 -2.93 17.38
CA LEU A 319 10.77 -1.54 17.49
C LEU A 319 10.29 -0.67 16.29
N TYR A 320 9.82 -1.31 15.22
CA TYR A 320 9.18 -0.58 14.11
C TYR A 320 7.66 -0.52 14.34
N GLU A 321 7.26 0.15 15.39
CA GLU A 321 5.89 0.18 15.89
C GLU A 321 5.15 1.44 15.40
N ILE A 322 4.77 1.47 14.10
CA ILE A 322 3.94 2.55 13.55
C ILE A 322 2.52 2.56 14.16
N TYR A 323 2.05 1.36 14.56
CA TYR A 323 0.82 1.12 15.34
C TYR A 323 1.02 -0.14 16.19
N PRO A 324 0.25 -0.32 17.30
CA PRO A 324 0.41 -1.46 18.21
C PRO A 324 -0.10 -2.78 17.60
N ASN A 325 0.30 -3.89 18.20
CA ASN A 325 -0.14 -5.25 17.83
C ASN A 325 0.17 -5.64 16.38
N LYS A 326 1.23 -5.08 15.82
CA LYS A 326 1.69 -5.44 14.47
C LYS A 326 1.97 -6.95 14.38
N ARG A 327 1.41 -7.59 13.35
CA ARG A 327 1.52 -9.05 13.16
C ARG A 327 2.94 -9.50 12.83
N CYS A 328 3.26 -10.75 13.24
CA CYS A 328 4.50 -11.47 12.90
C CYS A 328 5.79 -10.78 13.39
N VAL A 329 5.72 -10.06 14.52
CA VAL A 329 6.90 -9.38 15.09
C VAL A 329 7.80 -10.32 15.87
N ASP A 330 7.28 -11.45 16.37
CA ASP A 330 8.03 -12.49 17.10
C ASP A 330 8.49 -13.65 16.20
N GLU A 331 7.98 -13.69 14.96
CA GLU A 331 8.28 -14.76 14.02
C GLU A 331 9.68 -14.59 13.39
N PRO A 332 10.37 -15.67 13.05
CA PRO A 332 11.60 -15.62 12.26
C PRO A 332 11.39 -14.83 10.94
N GLU A 333 12.47 -14.29 10.41
CA GLU A 333 12.47 -13.54 9.16
C GLU A 333 11.92 -14.43 8.02
N GLY A 334 10.89 -13.93 7.32
CA GLY A 334 10.28 -14.63 6.20
C GLY A 334 9.38 -15.81 6.58
N ALA A 335 9.15 -16.14 7.86
CA ALA A 335 8.23 -17.21 8.27
C ALA A 335 6.82 -17.00 7.69
N CYS A 336 6.40 -15.75 7.48
CA CYS A 336 5.12 -15.42 6.85
C CYS A 336 4.96 -15.94 5.42
N VAL A 337 6.04 -16.29 4.70
CA VAL A 337 5.96 -16.77 3.31
C VAL A 337 5.19 -18.07 3.22
N SER A 338 5.39 -19.00 4.18
CA SER A 338 4.63 -20.26 4.23
C SER A 338 3.15 -20.03 4.52
N CYS A 339 2.83 -19.13 5.46
CA CYS A 339 1.46 -18.73 5.77
C CYS A 339 0.77 -18.11 4.55
N PHE A 340 1.45 -17.23 3.82
CA PHE A 340 0.93 -16.60 2.61
C PHE A 340 0.74 -17.59 1.46
N THR A 341 1.61 -18.60 1.36
CA THR A 341 1.45 -19.69 0.39
C THR A 341 0.21 -20.52 0.69
N THR A 342 -0.04 -20.81 1.97
CA THR A 342 -1.24 -21.52 2.41
C THR A 342 -2.50 -20.68 2.15
N LEU A 343 -2.47 -19.40 2.48
CA LEU A 343 -3.55 -18.45 2.22
C LEU A 343 -3.85 -18.33 0.72
N ALA A 344 -2.83 -18.27 -0.13
CA ALA A 344 -3.03 -18.23 -1.58
C ALA A 344 -3.75 -19.50 -2.06
N LYS A 345 -3.35 -20.67 -1.59
CA LYS A 345 -3.98 -21.95 -1.93
C LYS A 345 -5.44 -22.03 -1.48
N SER A 346 -5.79 -21.57 -0.26
CA SER A 346 -7.17 -21.55 0.23
C SER A 346 -8.09 -20.70 -0.64
N LEU A 347 -7.55 -19.66 -1.28
CA LEU A 347 -8.25 -18.78 -2.22
C LEU A 347 -8.25 -19.29 -3.68
N GLY A 348 -7.69 -20.49 -3.95
CA GLY A 348 -7.51 -20.98 -5.32
C GLY A 348 -6.53 -20.15 -6.15
N ARG A 349 -5.63 -19.42 -5.49
CA ARG A 349 -4.63 -18.52 -6.11
C ARG A 349 -3.21 -19.09 -5.98
N THR A 350 -2.29 -18.53 -6.73
CA THR A 350 -0.86 -18.88 -6.69
C THR A 350 -0.01 -17.72 -6.22
N ILE A 351 1.17 -18.02 -5.69
CA ILE A 351 2.17 -16.97 -5.46
C ILE A 351 2.83 -16.62 -6.78
N ASP A 352 2.93 -15.33 -7.06
CA ASP A 352 3.68 -14.78 -8.19
C ASP A 352 5.05 -14.29 -7.69
N TYR A 353 6.10 -14.93 -8.16
CA TYR A 353 7.49 -14.62 -7.84
C TYR A 353 8.15 -13.67 -8.86
N SER A 354 7.38 -13.06 -9.74
CA SER A 354 7.89 -12.02 -10.65
C SER A 354 8.30 -10.74 -9.89
N ARG A 355 8.93 -9.82 -10.61
CA ARG A 355 9.30 -8.50 -10.04
C ARG A 355 8.08 -7.64 -9.69
N GLY A 356 6.90 -7.95 -10.26
CA GLY A 356 5.68 -7.19 -10.06
C GLY A 356 5.83 -5.72 -10.44
N ASP A 357 6.39 -5.46 -11.61
CA ASP A 357 6.50 -4.11 -12.16
C ASP A 357 5.13 -3.54 -12.51
N THR A 358 5.07 -2.25 -12.88
CA THR A 358 3.80 -1.58 -13.18
C THR A 358 2.97 -2.38 -14.21
N LEU A 359 1.65 -2.40 -14.01
CA LEU A 359 0.69 -3.00 -14.94
C LEU A 359 0.30 -2.05 -16.08
N LYS A 360 0.87 -0.86 -16.12
CA LYS A 360 0.65 0.13 -17.16
C LYS A 360 1.56 -0.16 -18.34
N ALA A 361 1.06 0.10 -19.55
CA ALA A 361 1.91 0.03 -20.73
C ALA A 361 3.05 1.05 -20.64
N ASP A 362 4.22 0.63 -21.09
CA ASP A 362 5.38 1.53 -21.12
C ASP A 362 5.09 2.72 -22.05
N LYS A 363 5.02 3.92 -21.49
CA LYS A 363 4.76 5.15 -22.26
C LYS A 363 5.94 5.56 -23.15
N SER A 364 7.10 4.87 -23.03
CA SER A 364 8.30 5.16 -23.84
C SER A 364 8.26 4.52 -25.25
N VAL A 365 7.17 3.79 -25.59
CA VAL A 365 7.03 3.06 -26.87
C VAL A 365 5.94 3.69 -27.77
N ILE A 366 5.48 4.90 -27.46
CA ILE A 366 4.52 5.62 -28.32
C ILE A 366 5.20 6.84 -28.92
#